data_00c7161bff3731914dbad01bd4c4f37b
#
_entry.id   00c7161bff3731914dbad01bd4c4f37b
#
_cell.length_a   1.000
_cell.length_b   1.000
_cell.length_c   1.000
_cell.angle_alpha   90.00
_cell.angle_beta   90.00
_cell.angle_gamma   90.00
#
_symmetry.space_group_name_H-M   'P 1'
#
loop_
_entity.id
_entity.type
_entity.pdbx_description
1 polymer ?
#
loop_
_entity_poly.entity_id
_entity_poly.type
_entity_poly.pdbx_seq_one_letter_code
_entity_poly.pdbx_strand_id
1 'polypeptide(L)'
;MEFITDNFLLQSETARYLYKTYAAGQPILDYHCHLSPKDIAENRRFSNLFEIWLQGDHYKWRAMRANGIPESYCTGDVEPYQKFLAWARTVPQTLRNPLYHWAHLELKRYFGIDDLLDENTAPDIWHYTNERLQGDGLSAQGILERFRVTTVCTTDDPTDSLQYHRQIRESGMATRVFPTFRPDRALRTADPASFNKWVDKLSCSSNVEIVRFTDFLAALRQRHEAFHQHGCRLSDHGLDQCYAETCTEAEASAAFVRVRSGQTLSREEADKFSSYLMIFFGHLDAEKGWTKQLHLGAYRNANGRMLNDHGRDMGFDSIGDWPQVQSLGRYLDSLDRAGSLPRTIIYNANPADNYAFAAMAGNFQDGKVAGKIQLGSAWWFLDQKDAMEKQLNALSNCGLLARFVGMVTDSRSFMSYPRHEYFRRVLCNLLGNEVERGELPDDEELVGNMIRRICYQNAVEYLSLPSAHKTAGAAAASNGHGMTRSVEGFRQTHIEKES
;
A
#
# COMPACT_ATOMS: atom_id res chain seq x y z
N MET A 1 24.04 -14.78 -22.43
CA MET A 1 24.22 -13.43 -21.77
C MET A 1 23.16 -13.34 -20.68
N GLU A 2 23.58 -13.10 -19.47
CA GLU A 2 22.68 -12.99 -18.31
C GLU A 2 21.72 -11.80 -18.52
N PHE A 3 20.41 -12.02 -18.29
CA PHE A 3 19.39 -10.99 -18.53
C PHE A 3 19.28 -10.01 -17.34
N ILE A 4 19.13 -10.53 -16.13
CA ILE A 4 19.06 -9.73 -14.90
C ILE A 4 20.46 -9.59 -14.33
N THR A 5 21.24 -8.66 -14.88
CA THR A 5 22.60 -8.36 -14.39
C THR A 5 22.58 -7.39 -13.20
N ASP A 6 23.74 -7.18 -12.58
CA ASP A 6 23.89 -6.14 -11.54
C ASP A 6 23.54 -4.74 -12.03
N ASN A 7 23.68 -4.50 -13.34
CA ASN A 7 23.36 -3.24 -13.99
C ASN A 7 21.95 -3.18 -14.58
N PHE A 8 21.12 -4.17 -14.31
CA PHE A 8 19.74 -4.21 -14.81
C PHE A 8 19.02 -2.87 -14.50
N LEU A 9 18.45 -2.23 -15.54
CA LEU A 9 17.81 -0.91 -15.54
C LEU A 9 18.72 0.29 -15.21
N LEU A 10 20.01 0.11 -14.94
CA LEU A 10 20.95 1.20 -14.60
C LEU A 10 21.83 1.52 -15.81
N GLN A 11 21.55 2.61 -16.48
CA GLN A 11 22.16 2.96 -17.77
C GLN A 11 23.50 3.69 -17.64
N SER A 12 23.65 4.54 -16.61
CA SER A 12 24.85 5.37 -16.41
C SER A 12 25.72 4.87 -15.24
N GLU A 13 26.99 5.32 -15.17
CA GLU A 13 27.86 4.99 -14.04
C GLU A 13 27.35 5.61 -12.75
N THR A 14 26.89 6.85 -12.81
CA THR A 14 26.27 7.54 -11.68
C THR A 14 25.05 6.80 -11.17
N ALA A 15 24.18 6.32 -12.06
CA ALA A 15 23.00 5.52 -11.66
C ALA A 15 23.41 4.24 -10.92
N ARG A 16 24.44 3.53 -11.37
CA ARG A 16 24.97 2.31 -10.73
C ARG A 16 25.54 2.62 -9.36
N TYR A 17 26.33 3.71 -9.26
CA TYR A 17 26.90 4.17 -8.01
C TYR A 17 25.82 4.55 -6.98
N LEU A 18 24.87 5.38 -7.37
CA LEU A 18 23.75 5.80 -6.53
C LEU A 18 22.92 4.61 -6.03
N TYR A 19 22.62 3.67 -6.90
CA TYR A 19 21.89 2.46 -6.51
C TYR A 19 22.67 1.63 -5.49
N LYS A 20 23.94 1.33 -5.78
CA LYS A 20 24.80 0.46 -4.96
C LYS A 20 25.05 1.05 -3.58
N THR A 21 25.30 2.35 -3.53
CA THR A 21 25.73 3.05 -2.31
C THR A 21 24.54 3.48 -1.44
N TYR A 22 23.45 3.93 -2.04
CA TYR A 22 22.39 4.62 -1.31
C TYR A 22 21.03 3.88 -1.28
N ALA A 23 20.73 3.06 -2.30
CA ALA A 23 19.42 2.43 -2.44
C ALA A 23 19.40 0.94 -2.07
N ALA A 24 20.33 0.13 -2.61
CA ALA A 24 20.29 -1.32 -2.49
C ALA A 24 20.33 -1.82 -1.04
N GLY A 25 21.07 -1.11 -0.19
CA GLY A 25 21.24 -1.41 1.23
C GLY A 25 20.05 -1.02 2.11
N GLN A 26 19.07 -0.26 1.63
CA GLN A 26 17.96 0.20 2.47
C GLN A 26 17.01 -0.96 2.83
N PRO A 27 16.51 -1.01 4.06
CA PRO A 27 15.46 -1.96 4.45
C PRO A 27 14.15 -1.65 3.72
N ILE A 28 13.15 -2.52 3.87
CA ILE A 28 11.82 -2.34 3.29
C ILE A 28 10.84 -2.00 4.41
N LEU A 29 10.04 -0.95 4.19
CA LEU A 29 8.82 -0.65 4.90
C LEU A 29 7.69 -0.69 3.86
N ASP A 30 6.91 -1.78 3.87
CA ASP A 30 5.79 -1.98 2.94
C ASP A 30 4.49 -1.55 3.63
N TYR A 31 4.15 -0.27 3.46
CA TYR A 31 3.03 0.34 4.17
C TYR A 31 1.67 0.13 3.52
N HIS A 32 1.62 -0.61 2.42
CA HIS A 32 0.37 -1.09 1.81
C HIS A 32 0.59 -2.38 1.03
N CYS A 33 0.00 -3.46 1.52
CA CYS A 33 -0.04 -4.75 0.84
C CYS A 33 -1.31 -5.53 1.19
N HIS A 34 -1.51 -6.66 0.52
CA HIS A 34 -2.61 -7.59 0.75
C HIS A 34 -2.12 -8.97 1.23
N LEU A 35 -0.94 -9.02 1.86
CA LEU A 35 -0.44 -10.26 2.44
C LEU A 35 -1.37 -10.74 3.56
N SER A 36 -1.53 -12.06 3.65
CA SER A 36 -2.33 -12.70 4.69
C SER A 36 -1.62 -12.59 6.06
N PRO A 37 -2.17 -11.88 7.05
CA PRO A 37 -1.59 -11.87 8.39
C PRO A 37 -1.60 -13.26 9.03
N LYS A 38 -2.52 -14.15 8.62
CA LYS A 38 -2.54 -15.55 9.04
C LYS A 38 -1.29 -16.29 8.56
N ASP A 39 -0.95 -16.17 7.28
CA ASP A 39 0.21 -16.85 6.70
C ASP A 39 1.52 -16.38 7.36
N ILE A 40 1.60 -15.11 7.75
CA ILE A 40 2.74 -14.57 8.50
C ILE A 40 2.76 -15.14 9.92
N ALA A 41 1.62 -15.13 10.63
CA ALA A 41 1.52 -15.61 12.02
C ALA A 41 1.87 -17.09 12.15
N GLU A 42 1.37 -17.90 11.22
CA GLU A 42 1.58 -19.36 11.17
C GLU A 42 2.90 -19.75 10.50
N ASN A 43 3.67 -18.76 10.03
CA ASN A 43 4.92 -18.97 9.28
C ASN A 43 4.74 -19.96 8.12
N ARG A 44 3.74 -19.72 7.27
CA ARG A 44 3.34 -20.62 6.20
C ARG A 44 4.51 -21.04 5.33
N ARG A 45 4.61 -22.33 5.03
CA ARG A 45 5.44 -22.91 3.98
C ARG A 45 4.59 -23.13 2.74
N PHE A 46 5.16 -22.90 1.59
CA PHE A 46 4.47 -23.04 0.31
C PHE A 46 4.83 -24.38 -0.32
N SER A 47 3.81 -25.12 -0.76
CA SER A 47 4.00 -26.46 -1.27
C SER A 47 4.68 -26.50 -2.64
N ASN A 48 4.49 -25.46 -3.43
CA ASN A 48 5.05 -25.33 -4.79
C ASN A 48 5.06 -23.89 -5.30
N LEU A 49 5.72 -23.69 -6.44
CA LEU A 49 5.89 -22.39 -7.05
C LEU A 49 4.56 -21.76 -7.51
N PHE A 50 3.57 -22.56 -7.93
CA PHE A 50 2.25 -22.03 -8.29
C PHE A 50 1.58 -21.35 -7.08
N GLU A 51 1.63 -22.01 -5.93
CA GLU A 51 0.97 -21.52 -4.72
C GLU A 51 1.49 -20.15 -4.25
N ILE A 52 2.81 -19.96 -4.24
CA ILE A 52 3.41 -18.70 -3.79
C ILE A 52 3.40 -17.60 -4.86
N TRP A 53 3.36 -17.97 -6.13
CA TRP A 53 3.67 -17.04 -7.23
C TRP A 53 2.50 -16.72 -8.16
N LEU A 54 1.62 -17.70 -8.45
CA LEU A 54 0.55 -17.58 -9.43
C LEU A 54 -0.83 -17.54 -8.81
N GLN A 55 -0.98 -18.13 -7.63
CA GLN A 55 -2.27 -18.17 -6.96
C GLN A 55 -2.70 -16.78 -6.54
N GLY A 56 -3.83 -16.31 -7.05
CA GLY A 56 -4.36 -14.99 -6.75
C GLY A 56 -3.71 -13.83 -7.53
N ASP A 57 -2.79 -14.10 -8.44
CA ASP A 57 -2.14 -13.05 -9.26
C ASP A 57 -2.95 -12.76 -10.52
N HIS A 58 -3.87 -11.83 -10.41
CA HIS A 58 -4.73 -11.43 -11.51
C HIS A 58 -3.99 -10.73 -12.68
N TYR A 59 -2.77 -10.24 -12.50
CA TYR A 59 -1.95 -9.68 -13.60
C TYR A 59 -1.41 -10.79 -14.49
N LYS A 60 -0.89 -11.87 -13.90
CA LYS A 60 -0.41 -13.04 -14.63
C LYS A 60 -1.56 -13.73 -15.35
N TRP A 61 -2.71 -13.92 -14.70
CA TRP A 61 -3.91 -14.46 -15.35
C TRP A 61 -4.37 -13.62 -16.55
N ARG A 62 -4.31 -12.30 -16.43
CA ARG A 62 -4.63 -11.37 -17.52
C ARG A 62 -3.72 -11.59 -18.73
N ALA A 63 -2.41 -11.75 -18.52
CA ALA A 63 -1.44 -12.04 -19.57
C ALA A 63 -1.67 -13.43 -20.20
N MET A 64 -1.94 -14.45 -19.37
CA MET A 64 -2.26 -15.80 -19.83
C MET A 64 -3.50 -15.80 -20.74
N ARG A 65 -4.57 -15.12 -20.35
CA ARG A 65 -5.78 -14.97 -21.19
C ARG A 65 -5.48 -14.26 -22.50
N ALA A 66 -4.68 -13.19 -22.46
CA ALA A 66 -4.26 -12.49 -23.67
C ALA A 66 -3.44 -13.37 -24.61
N ASN A 67 -2.72 -14.36 -24.07
CA ASN A 67 -1.99 -15.37 -24.82
C ASN A 67 -2.86 -16.57 -25.25
N GLY A 68 -4.19 -16.51 -25.09
CA GLY A 68 -5.11 -17.56 -25.49
C GLY A 68 -5.18 -18.77 -24.55
N ILE A 69 -4.65 -18.67 -23.33
CA ILE A 69 -4.72 -19.74 -22.33
C ILE A 69 -6.16 -19.83 -21.78
N PRO A 70 -6.78 -21.01 -21.79
CA PRO A 70 -8.12 -21.21 -21.25
C PRO A 70 -8.25 -20.85 -19.76
N GLU A 71 -9.44 -20.39 -19.36
CA GLU A 71 -9.72 -19.96 -17.98
C GLU A 71 -9.46 -21.04 -16.93
N SER A 72 -9.65 -22.30 -17.29
CA SER A 72 -9.33 -23.45 -16.42
C SER A 72 -7.88 -23.46 -15.92
N TYR A 73 -6.95 -22.91 -16.69
CA TYR A 73 -5.52 -22.77 -16.29
C TYR A 73 -5.26 -21.47 -15.50
N CYS A 74 -6.16 -20.51 -15.54
CA CYS A 74 -6.04 -19.26 -14.76
C CYS A 74 -6.66 -19.45 -13.37
N THR A 75 -7.98 -19.58 -13.29
CA THR A 75 -8.76 -19.61 -12.05
C THR A 75 -9.47 -20.95 -11.79
N GLY A 76 -9.54 -21.87 -12.78
CA GLY A 76 -10.20 -23.18 -12.65
C GLY A 76 -9.36 -24.22 -11.91
N ASP A 77 -9.70 -25.50 -12.05
CA ASP A 77 -9.22 -26.60 -11.21
C ASP A 77 -8.10 -27.46 -11.83
N VAL A 78 -7.43 -26.93 -12.87
CA VAL A 78 -6.28 -27.62 -13.47
C VAL A 78 -5.14 -27.73 -12.46
N GLU A 79 -4.42 -28.86 -12.50
CA GLU A 79 -3.30 -29.14 -11.60
C GLU A 79 -2.25 -27.99 -11.56
N PRO A 80 -1.67 -27.67 -10.40
CA PRO A 80 -0.73 -26.59 -10.21
C PRO A 80 0.44 -26.55 -11.21
N TYR A 81 1.03 -27.71 -11.49
CA TYR A 81 2.12 -27.80 -12.47
C TYR A 81 1.68 -27.42 -13.89
N GLN A 82 0.50 -27.83 -14.30
CA GLN A 82 -0.03 -27.49 -15.63
C GLN A 82 -0.33 -25.99 -15.75
N LYS A 83 -0.82 -25.37 -14.68
CA LYS A 83 -0.99 -23.91 -14.62
C LYS A 83 0.36 -23.18 -14.69
N PHE A 84 1.37 -23.68 -14.02
CA PHE A 84 2.73 -23.15 -14.10
C PHE A 84 3.29 -23.29 -15.53
N LEU A 85 3.13 -24.43 -16.19
CA LEU A 85 3.53 -24.60 -17.59
C LEU A 85 2.82 -23.63 -18.55
N ALA A 86 1.52 -23.39 -18.32
CA ALA A 86 0.77 -22.41 -19.12
C ALA A 86 1.30 -20.98 -18.91
N TRP A 87 1.72 -20.65 -17.68
CA TRP A 87 2.41 -19.40 -17.40
C TRP A 87 3.78 -19.35 -18.08
N ALA A 88 4.58 -20.40 -17.99
CA ALA A 88 5.90 -20.48 -18.62
C ALA A 88 5.83 -20.27 -20.15
N ARG A 89 4.82 -20.86 -20.82
CA ARG A 89 4.51 -20.61 -22.23
C ARG A 89 4.14 -19.15 -22.53
N THR A 90 3.56 -18.48 -21.52
CA THR A 90 3.12 -17.09 -21.67
C THR A 90 4.27 -16.10 -21.49
N VAL A 91 5.24 -16.39 -20.62
CA VAL A 91 6.33 -15.48 -20.27
C VAL A 91 7.09 -14.93 -21.49
N PRO A 92 7.51 -15.72 -22.48
CA PRO A 92 8.18 -15.19 -23.69
C PRO A 92 7.33 -14.18 -24.47
N GLN A 93 6.00 -14.29 -24.40
CA GLN A 93 5.07 -13.36 -25.07
C GLN A 93 4.90 -12.04 -24.27
N THR A 94 5.41 -11.98 -23.05
CA THR A 94 5.35 -10.77 -22.21
C THR A 94 6.53 -9.82 -22.42
N LEU A 95 7.36 -10.00 -23.46
CA LEU A 95 8.41 -9.05 -23.82
C LEU A 95 7.87 -7.62 -23.87
N ARG A 96 8.56 -6.66 -23.20
CA ARG A 96 8.14 -5.27 -22.95
C ARG A 96 7.00 -5.10 -21.94
N ASN A 97 6.31 -6.16 -21.52
CA ASN A 97 5.40 -6.08 -20.40
C ASN A 97 6.22 -6.18 -19.09
N PRO A 98 5.87 -5.47 -18.00
CA PRO A 98 6.59 -5.54 -16.73
C PRO A 98 6.68 -6.96 -16.16
N LEU A 99 5.73 -7.83 -16.47
CA LEU A 99 5.75 -9.23 -16.04
C LEU A 99 6.99 -10.00 -16.52
N TYR A 100 7.58 -9.64 -17.66
CA TYR A 100 8.82 -10.25 -18.12
C TYR A 100 9.99 -9.91 -17.18
N HIS A 101 10.11 -8.63 -16.81
CA HIS A 101 11.11 -8.17 -15.85
C HIS A 101 10.90 -8.79 -14.48
N TRP A 102 9.66 -8.73 -13.97
CA TRP A 102 9.35 -9.21 -12.63
C TRP A 102 9.54 -10.72 -12.49
N ALA A 103 9.08 -11.50 -13.48
CA ALA A 103 9.23 -12.95 -13.45
C ALA A 103 10.71 -13.37 -13.29
N HIS A 104 11.60 -12.80 -14.11
CA HIS A 104 13.01 -13.15 -14.06
C HIS A 104 13.74 -12.54 -12.85
N LEU A 105 13.36 -11.33 -12.42
CA LEU A 105 13.92 -10.73 -11.20
C LEU A 105 13.51 -11.53 -9.96
N GLU A 106 12.26 -11.98 -9.88
CA GLU A 106 11.75 -12.81 -8.81
C GLU A 106 12.47 -14.16 -8.78
N LEU A 107 12.56 -14.87 -9.90
CA LEU A 107 13.29 -16.15 -10.01
C LEU A 107 14.75 -16.00 -9.57
N LYS A 108 15.42 -14.94 -10.01
CA LYS A 108 16.81 -14.69 -9.62
C LYS A 108 16.95 -14.39 -8.13
N ARG A 109 16.12 -13.52 -7.57
CA ARG A 109 16.28 -13.05 -6.18
C ARG A 109 15.87 -14.11 -5.14
N TYR A 110 14.85 -14.92 -5.45
CA TYR A 110 14.41 -15.97 -4.53
C TYR A 110 15.21 -17.28 -4.69
N PHE A 111 15.56 -17.62 -5.92
CA PHE A 111 16.10 -18.97 -6.20
C PHE A 111 17.50 -18.96 -6.82
N GLY A 112 18.01 -17.82 -7.26
CA GLY A 112 19.31 -17.73 -7.93
C GLY A 112 19.26 -18.24 -9.38
N ILE A 113 18.09 -18.24 -10.01
CA ILE A 113 17.90 -18.74 -11.38
C ILE A 113 18.17 -17.59 -12.36
N ASP A 114 19.09 -17.83 -13.29
CA ASP A 114 19.43 -16.91 -14.39
C ASP A 114 18.83 -17.32 -15.73
N ASP A 115 18.31 -18.54 -15.83
CA ASP A 115 17.66 -19.05 -17.02
C ASP A 115 16.37 -18.29 -17.30
N LEU A 116 16.12 -18.04 -18.58
CA LEU A 116 14.86 -17.46 -19.03
C LEU A 116 13.75 -18.50 -18.87
N LEU A 117 12.63 -18.09 -18.32
CA LEU A 117 11.46 -18.96 -18.15
C LEU A 117 10.72 -19.10 -19.47
N ASP A 118 10.70 -20.32 -19.98
CA ASP A 118 9.90 -20.74 -21.10
C ASP A 118 9.42 -22.20 -20.91
N GLU A 119 8.80 -22.78 -21.92
CA GLU A 119 8.29 -24.15 -21.85
C GLU A 119 9.41 -25.19 -21.68
N ASN A 120 10.62 -24.92 -22.20
CA ASN A 120 11.73 -25.87 -22.16
C ASN A 120 12.43 -25.86 -20.78
N THR A 121 12.58 -24.69 -20.19
CA THR A 121 13.22 -24.51 -18.87
C THR A 121 12.27 -24.75 -17.70
N ALA A 122 10.96 -24.67 -17.95
CA ALA A 122 9.94 -24.80 -16.90
C ALA A 122 10.02 -26.08 -16.04
N PRO A 123 10.25 -27.29 -16.59
CA PRO A 123 10.33 -28.50 -15.77
C PRO A 123 11.44 -28.43 -14.72
N ASP A 124 12.64 -27.97 -15.11
CA ASP A 124 13.80 -27.88 -14.22
C ASP A 124 13.59 -26.78 -13.18
N ILE A 125 13.07 -25.62 -13.59
CA ILE A 125 12.72 -24.50 -12.71
C ILE A 125 11.67 -24.96 -11.68
N TRP A 126 10.62 -25.66 -12.10
CA TRP A 126 9.60 -26.17 -11.20
C TRP A 126 10.19 -27.11 -10.14
N HIS A 127 10.98 -28.08 -10.57
CA HIS A 127 11.59 -29.05 -9.66
C HIS A 127 12.51 -28.37 -8.66
N TYR A 128 13.44 -27.57 -9.14
CA TYR A 128 14.42 -26.87 -8.32
C TYR A 128 13.77 -25.90 -7.33
N THR A 129 12.80 -25.09 -7.78
CA THR A 129 12.15 -24.13 -6.90
C THR A 129 11.31 -24.79 -5.80
N ASN A 130 10.60 -25.87 -6.13
CA ASN A 130 9.79 -26.60 -5.16
C ASN A 130 10.65 -27.28 -4.09
N GLU A 131 11.82 -27.79 -4.44
CA GLU A 131 12.78 -28.29 -3.46
C GLU A 131 13.24 -27.17 -2.52
N ARG A 132 13.57 -26.00 -3.06
CA ARG A 132 14.01 -24.84 -2.28
C ARG A 132 12.92 -24.27 -1.36
N LEU A 133 11.65 -24.33 -1.76
CA LEU A 133 10.52 -23.88 -0.96
C LEU A 133 10.30 -24.69 0.32
N GLN A 134 10.88 -25.89 0.42
CA GLN A 134 10.83 -26.68 1.67
C GLN A 134 11.75 -26.13 2.76
N GLY A 135 12.70 -25.24 2.41
CA GLY A 135 13.62 -24.62 3.35
C GLY A 135 13.00 -23.46 4.14
N ASP A 136 13.47 -23.22 5.38
CA ASP A 136 12.96 -22.17 6.26
C ASP A 136 13.12 -20.77 5.69
N GLY A 137 14.16 -20.50 4.91
CA GLY A 137 14.43 -19.20 4.30
C GLY A 137 13.40 -18.75 3.27
N LEU A 138 12.47 -19.61 2.84
CA LEU A 138 11.39 -19.33 1.91
C LEU A 138 9.99 -19.57 2.51
N SER A 139 9.89 -19.73 3.83
CA SER A 139 8.63 -19.57 4.56
C SER A 139 8.19 -18.09 4.59
N ALA A 140 6.95 -17.83 4.95
CA ALA A 140 6.42 -16.46 5.02
C ALA A 140 7.31 -15.51 5.84
N GLN A 141 7.75 -15.94 7.04
CA GLN A 141 8.64 -15.12 7.88
C GLN A 141 10.09 -15.12 7.35
N GLY A 142 10.60 -16.23 6.84
CA GLY A 142 11.94 -16.31 6.24
C GLY A 142 12.11 -15.38 5.05
N ILE A 143 11.07 -15.19 4.24
CA ILE A 143 11.07 -14.23 3.12
C ILE A 143 11.15 -12.79 3.65
N LEU A 144 10.35 -12.44 4.66
CA LEU A 144 10.37 -11.10 5.26
C LEU A 144 11.76 -10.77 5.83
N GLU A 145 12.39 -11.71 6.50
CA GLU A 145 13.74 -11.57 7.02
C GLU A 145 14.79 -11.42 5.89
N ARG A 146 14.74 -12.30 4.90
CA ARG A 146 15.66 -12.29 3.75
C ARG A 146 15.66 -10.97 3.00
N PHE A 147 14.49 -10.35 2.80
CA PHE A 147 14.36 -9.05 2.14
C PHE A 147 14.49 -7.87 3.10
N ARG A 148 14.83 -8.12 4.36
CA ARG A 148 15.00 -7.07 5.40
C ARG A 148 13.76 -6.19 5.50
N VAL A 149 12.58 -6.82 5.49
CA VAL A 149 11.30 -6.13 5.67
C VAL A 149 11.14 -5.79 7.14
N THR A 150 11.22 -4.52 7.47
CA THR A 150 11.11 -4.05 8.87
C THR A 150 9.66 -3.89 9.32
N THR A 151 8.80 -3.58 8.36
CA THR A 151 7.39 -3.32 8.65
C THR A 151 6.52 -3.70 7.46
N VAL A 152 5.38 -4.31 7.75
CA VAL A 152 4.30 -4.63 6.81
C VAL A 152 3.01 -4.02 7.34
N CYS A 153 2.27 -3.31 6.48
CA CYS A 153 0.89 -2.91 6.78
C CYS A 153 -0.05 -3.68 5.83
N THR A 154 -0.85 -4.55 6.42
CA THR A 154 -1.85 -5.35 5.71
C THR A 154 -3.10 -4.53 5.40
N THR A 155 -4.06 -5.10 4.69
CA THR A 155 -5.34 -4.44 4.39
C THR A 155 -6.48 -5.23 5.02
N ASP A 156 -7.16 -4.62 6.00
CA ASP A 156 -8.07 -5.34 6.89
C ASP A 156 -9.46 -4.68 6.96
N ASP A 157 -10.51 -5.51 6.97
CA ASP A 157 -11.89 -5.06 7.10
C ASP A 157 -12.20 -4.70 8.57
N PRO A 158 -13.01 -3.66 8.85
CA PRO A 158 -13.43 -3.33 10.23
C PRO A 158 -13.98 -4.51 11.03
N THR A 159 -14.50 -5.53 10.37
CA THR A 159 -15.07 -6.71 11.03
C THR A 159 -14.04 -7.79 11.37
N ASP A 160 -12.78 -7.62 11.01
CA ASP A 160 -11.73 -8.63 11.24
C ASP A 160 -11.30 -8.65 12.71
N SER A 161 -11.03 -9.85 13.23
CA SER A 161 -10.71 -10.04 14.65
C SER A 161 -9.35 -9.52 15.08
N LEU A 162 -8.44 -9.29 14.13
CA LEU A 162 -7.04 -8.90 14.32
C LEU A 162 -6.22 -9.90 15.19
N GLN A 163 -6.71 -11.13 15.34
CA GLN A 163 -6.07 -12.15 16.16
C GLN A 163 -4.65 -12.48 15.69
N TYR A 164 -4.44 -12.52 14.37
CA TYR A 164 -3.13 -12.84 13.80
C TYR A 164 -2.13 -11.70 13.98
N HIS A 165 -2.56 -10.45 13.91
CA HIS A 165 -1.72 -9.29 14.24
C HIS A 165 -1.26 -9.33 15.70
N ARG A 166 -2.16 -9.72 16.62
CA ARG A 166 -1.80 -9.92 18.02
C ARG A 166 -0.81 -11.06 18.19
N GLN A 167 -1.05 -12.21 17.56
CA GLN A 167 -0.15 -13.37 17.59
C GLN A 167 1.26 -13.01 17.08
N ILE A 168 1.36 -12.29 15.95
CA ILE A 168 2.64 -11.82 15.39
C ILE A 168 3.35 -10.89 16.39
N ARG A 169 2.63 -9.95 16.97
CA ARG A 169 3.21 -9.01 17.96
C ARG A 169 3.75 -9.76 19.18
N GLU A 170 3.03 -10.77 19.66
CA GLU A 170 3.41 -11.60 20.81
C GLU A 170 4.55 -12.59 20.51
N SER A 171 4.74 -12.98 19.26
CA SER A 171 5.82 -13.89 18.85
C SER A 171 7.23 -13.27 18.96
N GLY A 172 7.33 -11.96 19.02
CA GLY A 172 8.61 -11.25 19.04
C GLY A 172 9.35 -11.23 17.69
N MET A 173 8.65 -11.52 16.59
CA MET A 173 9.21 -11.45 15.24
C MET A 173 9.81 -10.07 14.96
N ALA A 174 10.95 -10.01 14.28
CA ALA A 174 11.65 -8.76 13.98
C ALA A 174 10.86 -7.85 13.04
N THR A 175 10.19 -8.40 12.04
CA THR A 175 9.28 -7.66 11.16
C THR A 175 7.99 -7.33 11.90
N ARG A 176 7.65 -6.05 11.96
CA ARG A 176 6.39 -5.59 12.56
C ARG A 176 5.26 -5.66 11.54
N VAL A 177 4.12 -6.17 11.95
CA VAL A 177 2.93 -6.27 11.09
C VAL A 177 1.79 -5.51 11.75
N PHE A 178 1.29 -4.50 11.04
CA PHE A 178 0.19 -3.66 11.50
C PHE A 178 -1.02 -3.80 10.58
N PRO A 179 -2.24 -3.77 11.12
CA PRO A 179 -3.44 -3.69 10.30
C PRO A 179 -3.59 -2.30 9.69
N THR A 180 -4.20 -2.21 8.51
CA THR A 180 -4.70 -0.96 7.93
C THR A 180 -6.22 -1.03 7.85
N PHE A 181 -6.90 0.00 8.33
CA PHE A 181 -8.36 0.08 8.40
C PHE A 181 -8.96 0.38 7.02
N ARG A 182 -9.64 -0.60 6.41
CA ARG A 182 -10.29 -0.44 5.10
C ARG A 182 -11.80 -0.67 5.16
N PRO A 183 -12.58 0.39 5.44
CA PRO A 183 -14.02 0.29 5.65
C PRO A 183 -14.85 0.37 4.36
N ASP A 184 -14.31 0.03 3.19
CA ASP A 184 -14.99 0.19 1.90
C ASP A 184 -16.32 -0.54 1.80
N ARG A 185 -16.53 -1.61 2.57
CA ARG A 185 -17.81 -2.32 2.60
C ARG A 185 -18.93 -1.50 3.19
N ALA A 186 -18.62 -0.53 4.06
CA ALA A 186 -19.57 0.44 4.58
C ALA A 186 -20.18 1.33 3.49
N LEU A 187 -19.46 1.53 2.38
CA LEU A 187 -19.88 2.36 1.25
C LEU A 187 -20.67 1.59 0.19
N ARG A 188 -20.70 0.25 0.25
CA ARG A 188 -21.26 -0.62 -0.80
C ARG A 188 -22.73 -0.90 -0.61
N THR A 189 -23.58 0.09 -0.87
CA THR A 189 -25.05 0.01 -0.67
C THR A 189 -25.82 -0.53 -1.88
N ALA A 190 -25.15 -0.74 -3.03
CA ALA A 190 -25.81 -1.20 -4.27
C ALA A 190 -26.43 -2.61 -4.16
N ASP A 191 -25.92 -3.44 -3.25
CA ASP A 191 -26.49 -4.74 -2.90
C ASP A 191 -26.90 -4.72 -1.40
N PRO A 192 -28.16 -4.40 -1.09
CA PRO A 192 -28.64 -4.34 0.28
C PRO A 192 -28.47 -5.63 1.08
N ALA A 193 -28.57 -6.79 0.43
CA ALA A 193 -28.42 -8.08 1.13
C ALA A 193 -26.97 -8.27 1.61
N SER A 194 -25.99 -8.02 0.74
CA SER A 194 -24.57 -8.05 1.11
C SER A 194 -24.20 -7.00 2.15
N PHE A 195 -24.72 -5.78 2.01
CA PHE A 195 -24.52 -4.70 2.98
C PHE A 195 -25.05 -5.09 4.35
N ASN A 196 -26.29 -5.57 4.44
CA ASN A 196 -26.92 -5.96 5.70
C ASN A 196 -26.16 -7.10 6.40
N LYS A 197 -25.75 -8.12 5.65
CA LYS A 197 -24.91 -9.21 6.18
C LYS A 197 -23.60 -8.68 6.75
N TRP A 198 -23.00 -7.68 6.11
CA TRP A 198 -21.77 -7.07 6.60
C TRP A 198 -22.02 -6.21 7.84
N VAL A 199 -23.12 -5.44 7.90
CA VAL A 199 -23.52 -4.66 9.08
C VAL A 199 -23.77 -5.58 10.28
N ASP A 200 -24.41 -6.74 10.07
CA ASP A 200 -24.63 -7.72 11.14
C ASP A 200 -23.29 -8.29 11.66
N LYS A 201 -22.34 -8.55 10.77
CA LYS A 201 -20.96 -8.92 11.16
C LYS A 201 -20.26 -7.81 11.93
N LEU A 202 -20.45 -6.54 11.53
CA LEU A 202 -19.92 -5.37 12.23
C LEU A 202 -20.52 -5.26 13.64
N SER A 203 -21.84 -5.47 13.77
CA SER A 203 -22.52 -5.50 15.07
C SER A 203 -21.89 -6.53 16.00
N CYS A 204 -21.68 -7.76 15.53
CA CYS A 204 -21.00 -8.81 16.30
C CYS A 204 -19.55 -8.44 16.68
N SER A 205 -18.77 -7.93 15.74
CA SER A 205 -17.35 -7.64 15.97
C SER A 205 -17.10 -6.40 16.83
N SER A 206 -18.03 -5.46 16.88
CA SER A 206 -18.01 -4.28 17.73
C SER A 206 -18.72 -4.46 19.06
N ASN A 207 -19.50 -5.53 19.23
CA ASN A 207 -20.40 -5.71 20.36
C ASN A 207 -21.37 -4.52 20.55
N VAL A 208 -21.83 -3.94 19.43
CA VAL A 208 -22.82 -2.84 19.38
C VAL A 208 -24.02 -3.34 18.62
N GLU A 209 -25.21 -3.30 19.22
CA GLU A 209 -26.46 -3.56 18.51
C GLU A 209 -26.75 -2.42 17.54
N ILE A 210 -26.74 -2.71 16.23
CA ILE A 210 -26.88 -1.70 15.17
C ILE A 210 -28.35 -1.69 14.69
N VAL A 211 -29.14 -0.79 15.27
CA VAL A 211 -30.53 -0.55 14.89
C VAL A 211 -30.65 0.74 14.10
N ARG A 212 -30.02 1.81 14.56
CA ARG A 212 -30.07 3.15 13.97
C ARG A 212 -28.73 3.47 13.28
N PHE A 213 -28.74 4.49 12.46
CA PHE A 213 -27.52 5.02 11.81
C PHE A 213 -26.47 5.47 12.82
N THR A 214 -26.88 6.08 13.92
CA THR A 214 -25.98 6.47 15.01
C THR A 214 -25.28 5.28 15.66
N ASP A 215 -25.96 4.13 15.78
CA ASP A 215 -25.36 2.91 16.31
C ASP A 215 -24.32 2.34 15.31
N PHE A 216 -24.59 2.46 14.00
CA PHE A 216 -23.68 2.09 12.94
C PHE A 216 -22.39 2.92 12.99
N LEU A 217 -22.50 4.25 13.15
CA LEU A 217 -21.35 5.13 13.32
C LEU A 217 -20.58 4.82 14.60
N ALA A 218 -21.28 4.52 15.70
CA ALA A 218 -20.65 4.12 16.96
C ALA A 218 -19.85 2.81 16.83
N ALA A 219 -20.41 1.82 16.13
CA ALA A 219 -19.74 0.56 15.84
C ALA A 219 -18.46 0.75 15.01
N LEU A 220 -18.53 1.57 13.95
CA LEU A 220 -17.36 1.91 13.13
C LEU A 220 -16.27 2.64 13.93
N ARG A 221 -16.64 3.61 14.78
CA ARG A 221 -15.72 4.32 15.68
C ARG A 221 -15.04 3.37 16.65
N GLN A 222 -15.80 2.44 17.24
CA GLN A 222 -15.27 1.44 18.15
C GLN A 222 -14.28 0.50 17.45
N ARG A 223 -14.57 0.09 16.22
CA ARG A 223 -13.64 -0.73 15.43
C ARG A 223 -12.37 0.06 15.05
N HIS A 224 -12.50 1.32 14.69
CA HIS A 224 -11.36 2.20 14.44
C HIS A 224 -10.46 2.31 15.68
N GLU A 225 -11.04 2.48 16.88
CA GLU A 225 -10.31 2.46 18.15
C GLU A 225 -9.61 1.11 18.39
N ALA A 226 -10.30 0.00 18.15
CA ALA A 226 -9.70 -1.32 18.29
C ALA A 226 -8.49 -1.52 17.35
N PHE A 227 -8.57 -1.05 16.11
CA PHE A 227 -7.43 -1.05 15.19
C PHE A 227 -6.29 -0.18 15.70
N HIS A 228 -6.59 1.00 16.25
CA HIS A 228 -5.58 1.88 16.86
C HIS A 228 -4.81 1.18 17.98
N GLN A 229 -5.49 0.45 18.85
CA GLN A 229 -4.90 -0.33 19.94
C GLN A 229 -4.03 -1.48 19.43
N HIS A 230 -4.31 -2.02 18.23
CA HIS A 230 -3.47 -3.01 17.54
C HIS A 230 -2.29 -2.39 16.77
N GLY A 231 -2.06 -1.08 16.91
CA GLY A 231 -0.94 -0.39 16.27
C GLY A 231 -1.24 0.21 14.91
N CYS A 232 -2.47 0.12 14.43
CA CYS A 232 -2.89 0.76 13.19
C CYS A 232 -2.66 2.28 13.23
N ARG A 233 -2.11 2.82 12.14
CA ARG A 233 -1.90 4.26 11.92
C ARG A 233 -2.29 4.67 10.51
N LEU A 234 -2.94 3.78 9.79
CA LEU A 234 -3.29 3.94 8.39
C LEU A 234 -4.75 3.56 8.17
N SER A 235 -5.46 4.36 7.36
CA SER A 235 -6.68 3.95 6.69
C SER A 235 -6.45 3.83 5.19
N ASP A 236 -7.26 3.02 4.51
CA ASP A 236 -7.17 2.81 3.09
C ASP A 236 -8.56 2.73 2.45
N HIS A 237 -8.69 3.27 1.25
CA HIS A 237 -9.90 3.21 0.45
C HIS A 237 -9.56 2.93 -1.02
N GLY A 238 -10.28 1.98 -1.64
CA GLY A 238 -10.17 1.67 -3.07
C GLY A 238 -11.47 2.04 -3.79
N LEU A 239 -11.50 3.23 -4.36
CA LEU A 239 -12.70 3.88 -4.91
C LEU A 239 -12.58 4.09 -6.42
N ASP A 240 -13.70 4.11 -7.11
CA ASP A 240 -13.79 4.57 -8.50
C ASP A 240 -13.55 6.09 -8.57
N GLN A 241 -14.16 6.84 -7.67
CA GLN A 241 -13.96 8.29 -7.50
C GLN A 241 -13.97 8.67 -6.02
N CYS A 242 -13.46 9.85 -5.70
CA CYS A 242 -13.56 10.41 -4.36
C CYS A 242 -15.00 10.91 -4.13
N TYR A 243 -15.69 10.38 -3.12
CA TYR A 243 -17.04 10.82 -2.77
C TYR A 243 -16.98 12.11 -1.95
N ALA A 244 -17.64 13.17 -2.42
CA ALA A 244 -17.62 14.48 -1.79
C ALA A 244 -18.91 15.29 -2.03
N GLU A 245 -20.05 14.61 -2.15
CA GLU A 245 -21.35 15.27 -2.24
C GLU A 245 -21.81 15.77 -0.87
N THR A 246 -22.48 16.91 -0.85
CA THR A 246 -23.07 17.43 0.40
C THR A 246 -24.15 16.48 0.88
N CYS A 247 -24.03 16.03 2.12
CA CYS A 247 -24.98 15.12 2.76
C CYS A 247 -25.12 15.46 4.23
N THR A 248 -26.35 15.64 4.68
CA THR A 248 -26.67 15.83 6.10
C THR A 248 -26.76 14.49 6.81
N GLU A 249 -26.63 14.48 8.14
CA GLU A 249 -26.83 13.27 8.94
C GLU A 249 -28.24 12.68 8.75
N ALA A 250 -29.25 13.53 8.59
CA ALA A 250 -30.63 13.11 8.36
C ALA A 250 -30.78 12.35 7.03
N GLU A 251 -30.15 12.86 5.93
CA GLU A 251 -30.15 12.17 4.63
C GLU A 251 -29.40 10.84 4.70
N ALA A 252 -28.22 10.80 5.33
CA ALA A 252 -27.44 9.59 5.52
C ALA A 252 -28.22 8.55 6.38
N SER A 253 -28.90 9.01 7.43
CA SER A 253 -29.75 8.16 8.28
C SER A 253 -30.93 7.58 7.51
N ALA A 254 -31.61 8.38 6.69
CA ALA A 254 -32.70 7.91 5.84
C ALA A 254 -32.24 6.86 4.82
N ALA A 255 -31.08 7.10 4.18
CA ALA A 255 -30.46 6.14 3.27
C ALA A 255 -30.11 4.83 3.98
N PHE A 256 -29.50 4.90 5.17
CA PHE A 256 -29.19 3.71 5.99
C PHE A 256 -30.43 2.89 6.30
N VAL A 257 -31.52 3.51 6.77
CA VAL A 257 -32.78 2.82 7.09
C VAL A 257 -33.36 2.11 5.88
N ARG A 258 -33.33 2.73 4.71
CA ARG A 258 -33.79 2.12 3.45
C ARG A 258 -32.97 0.89 3.08
N VAL A 259 -31.63 0.98 3.12
CA VAL A 259 -30.77 -0.17 2.82
C VAL A 259 -30.97 -1.28 3.85
N ARG A 260 -31.09 -0.93 5.15
CA ARG A 260 -31.37 -1.91 6.20
C ARG A 260 -32.70 -2.63 6.01
N SER A 261 -33.71 -1.97 5.43
CA SER A 261 -34.99 -2.59 5.08
C SER A 261 -34.97 -3.39 3.76
N GLY A 262 -33.80 -3.52 3.11
CA GLY A 262 -33.63 -4.27 1.86
C GLY A 262 -33.94 -3.47 0.59
N GLN A 263 -34.11 -2.15 0.68
CA GLN A 263 -34.37 -1.29 -0.46
C GLN A 263 -33.06 -0.80 -1.10
N THR A 264 -33.04 -0.70 -2.41
CA THR A 264 -31.93 -0.09 -3.16
C THR A 264 -32.00 1.43 -3.10
N LEU A 265 -30.85 2.08 -3.04
CA LEU A 265 -30.72 3.52 -3.19
C LEU A 265 -30.61 3.91 -4.66
N SER A 266 -31.03 5.13 -5.01
CA SER A 266 -30.58 5.76 -6.25
C SER A 266 -29.07 6.02 -6.19
N ARG A 267 -28.46 6.25 -7.35
CA ARG A 267 -27.03 6.58 -7.40
C ARG A 267 -26.71 7.83 -6.59
N GLU A 268 -27.52 8.87 -6.70
CA GLU A 268 -27.34 10.12 -5.94
C GLU A 268 -27.39 9.88 -4.42
N GLU A 269 -28.34 9.09 -3.95
CA GLU A 269 -28.46 8.76 -2.52
C GLU A 269 -27.28 7.92 -2.03
N ALA A 270 -26.80 6.98 -2.85
CA ALA A 270 -25.62 6.16 -2.53
C ALA A 270 -24.34 7.01 -2.50
N ASP A 271 -24.17 7.95 -3.43
CA ASP A 271 -23.02 8.84 -3.48
C ASP A 271 -23.04 9.82 -2.29
N LYS A 272 -24.20 10.37 -1.91
CA LYS A 272 -24.36 11.19 -0.69
C LYS A 272 -24.03 10.40 0.58
N PHE A 273 -24.58 9.19 0.72
CA PHE A 273 -24.30 8.32 1.85
C PHE A 273 -22.81 8.00 1.97
N SER A 274 -22.17 7.64 0.86
CA SER A 274 -20.74 7.38 0.81
C SER A 274 -19.92 8.63 1.17
N SER A 275 -20.35 9.80 0.70
CA SER A 275 -19.69 11.08 1.02
C SER A 275 -19.74 11.40 2.51
N TYR A 276 -20.89 11.19 3.15
CA TYR A 276 -21.01 11.36 4.60
C TYR A 276 -20.04 10.47 5.37
N LEU A 277 -19.97 9.18 4.99
CA LEU A 277 -19.06 8.23 5.64
C LEU A 277 -17.58 8.54 5.36
N MET A 278 -17.22 8.99 4.17
CA MET A 278 -15.85 9.37 3.86
C MET A 278 -15.38 10.55 4.73
N ILE A 279 -16.23 11.56 4.95
CA ILE A 279 -15.94 12.67 5.86
C ILE A 279 -15.84 12.17 7.31
N PHE A 280 -16.76 11.30 7.74
CA PHE A 280 -16.72 10.67 9.06
C PHE A 280 -15.40 9.92 9.30
N PHE A 281 -14.95 9.09 8.34
CA PHE A 281 -13.65 8.41 8.44
C PHE A 281 -12.47 9.38 8.42
N GLY A 282 -12.57 10.50 7.69
CA GLY A 282 -11.56 11.56 7.71
C GLY A 282 -11.39 12.17 9.09
N HIS A 283 -12.50 12.44 9.79
CA HIS A 283 -12.47 12.91 11.18
C HIS A 283 -11.86 11.89 12.14
N LEU A 284 -12.21 10.61 12.02
CA LEU A 284 -11.63 9.55 12.86
C LEU A 284 -10.11 9.44 12.69
N ASP A 285 -9.64 9.50 11.44
CA ASP A 285 -8.21 9.44 11.14
C ASP A 285 -7.46 10.65 11.71
N ALA A 286 -8.01 11.85 11.56
CA ALA A 286 -7.44 13.07 12.10
C ALA A 286 -7.37 13.06 13.64
N GLU A 287 -8.45 12.62 14.32
CA GLU A 287 -8.49 12.46 15.77
C GLU A 287 -7.37 11.58 16.32
N LYS A 288 -6.96 10.56 15.56
CA LYS A 288 -5.91 9.62 15.93
C LYS A 288 -4.54 9.92 15.32
N GLY A 289 -4.45 10.95 14.47
CA GLY A 289 -3.22 11.30 13.76
C GLY A 289 -2.80 10.24 12.73
N TRP A 290 -3.75 9.49 12.17
CA TRP A 290 -3.49 8.49 11.14
C TRP A 290 -3.18 9.11 9.80
N THR A 291 -2.62 8.31 8.90
CA THR A 291 -2.44 8.62 7.49
C THR A 291 -3.53 7.93 6.68
N LYS A 292 -4.24 8.70 5.87
CA LYS A 292 -5.25 8.19 4.94
C LYS A 292 -4.60 7.84 3.60
N GLN A 293 -4.99 6.70 3.04
CA GLN A 293 -4.64 6.27 1.69
C GLN A 293 -5.89 6.26 0.80
N LEU A 294 -5.83 6.93 -0.33
CA LEU A 294 -6.93 7.01 -1.30
C LEU A 294 -6.48 6.42 -2.64
N HIS A 295 -6.95 5.22 -2.97
CA HIS A 295 -6.77 4.59 -4.27
C HIS A 295 -7.95 4.95 -5.17
N LEU A 296 -7.73 5.79 -6.17
CA LEU A 296 -8.77 6.39 -7.02
C LEU A 296 -8.65 5.97 -8.47
N GLY A 297 -9.79 5.79 -9.12
CA GLY A 297 -9.88 5.60 -10.57
C GLY A 297 -9.91 4.15 -11.04
N ALA A 298 -10.17 3.18 -10.17
CA ALA A 298 -10.30 1.79 -10.56
C ALA A 298 -11.68 1.49 -11.17
N TYR A 299 -11.74 1.13 -12.45
CA TYR A 299 -12.96 0.60 -13.09
C TYR A 299 -13.01 -0.92 -12.89
N ARG A 300 -13.76 -1.33 -11.88
CA ARG A 300 -13.82 -2.73 -11.47
C ARG A 300 -14.89 -3.51 -12.22
N ASN A 301 -14.58 -4.82 -12.46
CA ASN A 301 -15.51 -5.78 -13.05
C ASN A 301 -16.10 -5.33 -14.40
N ALA A 302 -15.25 -4.80 -15.29
CA ALA A 302 -15.67 -4.30 -16.59
C ALA A 302 -16.33 -5.37 -17.50
N ASN A 303 -16.06 -6.66 -17.24
CA ASN A 303 -16.66 -7.78 -17.94
C ASN A 303 -17.73 -8.45 -17.07
N GLY A 304 -19.01 -8.09 -17.30
CA GLY A 304 -20.13 -8.60 -16.51
C GLY A 304 -20.33 -10.12 -16.61
N ARG A 305 -20.06 -10.74 -17.78
CA ARG A 305 -20.14 -12.21 -17.93
C ARG A 305 -19.11 -12.88 -17.02
N MET A 306 -17.87 -12.44 -17.05
CA MET A 306 -16.80 -13.02 -16.22
C MET A 306 -17.00 -12.76 -14.73
N LEU A 307 -17.62 -11.63 -14.37
CA LEU A 307 -18.04 -11.38 -13.00
C LEU A 307 -19.08 -12.41 -12.51
N ASN A 308 -20.05 -12.75 -13.34
CA ASN A 308 -21.06 -13.75 -13.00
C ASN A 308 -20.47 -15.16 -12.91
N ASP A 309 -19.57 -15.52 -13.84
CA ASP A 309 -19.01 -16.87 -13.95
C ASP A 309 -17.92 -17.13 -12.88
N HIS A 310 -17.11 -16.13 -12.53
CA HIS A 310 -15.89 -16.30 -11.72
C HIS A 310 -15.82 -15.41 -10.46
N GLY A 311 -16.70 -14.42 -10.34
CA GLY A 311 -16.71 -13.49 -9.21
C GLY A 311 -15.77 -12.30 -9.39
N ARG A 312 -15.53 -11.62 -8.26
CA ARG A 312 -14.71 -10.39 -8.20
C ARG A 312 -13.21 -10.71 -8.11
N ASP A 313 -12.38 -9.72 -8.42
CA ASP A 313 -10.91 -9.77 -8.28
C ASP A 313 -10.23 -10.84 -9.16
N MET A 314 -10.83 -11.18 -10.28
CA MET A 314 -10.34 -12.18 -11.24
C MET A 314 -9.58 -11.57 -12.44
N GLY A 315 -9.17 -10.28 -12.33
CA GLY A 315 -8.36 -9.61 -13.37
C GLY A 315 -9.17 -9.00 -14.52
N PHE A 316 -10.47 -8.72 -14.32
CA PHE A 316 -11.34 -8.06 -15.29
C PHE A 316 -11.60 -6.60 -14.96
N ASP A 317 -10.65 -5.96 -14.28
CA ASP A 317 -10.65 -4.55 -13.93
C ASP A 317 -9.90 -3.72 -14.97
N SER A 318 -10.18 -2.43 -15.03
CA SER A 318 -9.56 -1.48 -15.94
C SER A 318 -9.28 -0.13 -15.27
N ILE A 319 -8.61 0.74 -16.01
CA ILE A 319 -8.47 2.16 -15.65
C ILE A 319 -9.81 2.84 -15.94
N GLY A 320 -10.31 3.60 -14.95
CA GLY A 320 -11.49 4.44 -15.10
C GLY A 320 -11.13 5.82 -15.63
N ASP A 321 -12.12 6.45 -16.26
CA ASP A 321 -12.00 7.80 -16.81
C ASP A 321 -13.13 8.68 -16.26
N TRP A 322 -13.11 8.90 -14.94
CA TRP A 322 -14.04 9.77 -14.26
C TRP A 322 -13.41 11.13 -13.93
N PRO A 323 -14.19 12.22 -13.85
CA PRO A 323 -13.71 13.51 -13.39
C PRO A 323 -13.30 13.45 -11.91
N GLN A 324 -12.02 13.22 -11.62
CA GLN A 324 -11.51 13.03 -10.25
C GLN A 324 -11.25 14.35 -9.50
N VAL A 325 -10.81 15.40 -10.23
CA VAL A 325 -10.19 16.59 -9.63
C VAL A 325 -11.14 17.36 -8.72
N GLN A 326 -12.36 17.58 -9.18
CA GLN A 326 -13.33 18.39 -8.42
C GLN A 326 -13.80 17.68 -7.15
N SER A 327 -14.09 16.39 -7.24
CA SER A 327 -14.54 15.61 -6.08
C SER A 327 -13.44 15.45 -5.05
N LEU A 328 -12.20 15.20 -5.49
CA LEU A 328 -11.04 15.15 -4.62
C LEU A 328 -10.81 16.50 -3.92
N GLY A 329 -10.86 17.61 -4.67
CA GLY A 329 -10.71 18.96 -4.10
C GLY A 329 -11.78 19.27 -3.05
N ARG A 330 -13.06 18.97 -3.32
CA ARG A 330 -14.15 19.15 -2.34
C ARG A 330 -13.98 18.30 -1.10
N TYR A 331 -13.51 17.05 -1.25
CA TYR A 331 -13.25 16.15 -0.13
C TYR A 331 -12.16 16.70 0.79
N LEU A 332 -11.01 17.08 0.23
CA LEU A 332 -9.89 17.62 0.98
C LEU A 332 -10.26 18.96 1.64
N ASP A 333 -10.94 19.86 0.91
CA ASP A 333 -11.40 21.16 1.41
C ASP A 333 -12.39 21.01 2.58
N SER A 334 -13.31 20.06 2.51
CA SER A 334 -14.28 19.82 3.58
C SER A 334 -13.60 19.43 4.90
N LEU A 335 -12.60 18.58 4.83
CA LEU A 335 -11.81 18.17 6.00
C LEU A 335 -10.86 19.25 6.48
N ASP A 336 -10.26 20.02 5.56
CA ASP A 336 -9.34 21.10 5.89
C ASP A 336 -10.07 22.25 6.60
N ARG A 337 -11.23 22.68 6.10
CA ARG A 337 -12.10 23.69 6.75
C ARG A 337 -12.54 23.27 8.15
N ALA A 338 -12.74 21.97 8.36
CA ALA A 338 -13.07 21.42 9.68
C ALA A 338 -11.85 21.27 10.60
N GLY A 339 -10.64 21.63 10.14
CA GLY A 339 -9.39 21.44 10.88
C GLY A 339 -9.04 19.97 11.12
N SER A 340 -9.59 19.07 10.31
CA SER A 340 -9.48 17.62 10.48
C SER A 340 -8.98 16.88 9.22
N LEU A 341 -8.24 17.57 8.35
CA LEU A 341 -7.58 16.93 7.22
C LEU A 341 -6.36 16.14 7.70
N PRO A 342 -6.37 14.79 7.63
CA PRO A 342 -5.23 13.97 8.00
C PRO A 342 -4.11 14.04 6.96
N ARG A 343 -2.92 13.52 7.28
CA ARG A 343 -1.94 13.16 6.26
C ARG A 343 -2.61 12.25 5.24
N THR A 344 -2.43 12.53 3.96
CA THR A 344 -3.13 11.79 2.90
C THR A 344 -2.18 11.45 1.75
N ILE A 345 -2.18 10.19 1.36
CA ILE A 345 -1.49 9.68 0.17
C ILE A 345 -2.57 9.35 -0.87
N ILE A 346 -2.42 9.91 -2.07
CA ILE A 346 -3.39 9.75 -3.15
C ILE A 346 -2.75 8.91 -4.24
N TYR A 347 -3.29 7.73 -4.48
CA TYR A 347 -2.89 6.85 -5.58
C TYR A 347 -3.86 7.03 -6.74
N ASN A 348 -3.32 6.99 -7.93
CA ASN A 348 -4.02 7.28 -9.16
C ASN A 348 -3.91 6.10 -10.12
N ALA A 349 -5.03 5.59 -10.63
CA ALA A 349 -5.05 4.54 -11.63
C ALA A 349 -4.92 5.07 -13.08
N ASN A 350 -5.35 6.32 -13.33
CA ASN A 350 -5.31 6.92 -14.66
C ASN A 350 -4.08 7.83 -14.83
N PRO A 351 -3.09 7.50 -15.67
CA PRO A 351 -1.89 8.32 -15.83
C PRO A 351 -2.15 9.74 -16.33
N ALA A 352 -3.30 10.00 -16.96
CA ALA A 352 -3.70 11.35 -17.39
C ALA A 352 -3.91 12.30 -16.21
N ASP A 353 -4.24 11.78 -15.02
CA ASP A 353 -4.51 12.57 -13.82
C ASP A 353 -3.25 12.82 -12.95
N ASN A 354 -2.08 12.30 -13.30
CA ASN A 354 -0.86 12.42 -12.47
C ASN A 354 -0.56 13.88 -12.09
N TYR A 355 -0.51 14.78 -13.07
CA TYR A 355 -0.24 16.20 -12.82
C TYR A 355 -1.37 16.89 -12.05
N ALA A 356 -2.62 16.53 -12.33
CA ALA A 356 -3.76 17.10 -11.65
C ALA A 356 -3.76 16.72 -10.15
N PHE A 357 -3.42 15.49 -9.82
CA PHE A 357 -3.32 15.02 -8.44
C PHE A 357 -2.10 15.58 -7.72
N ALA A 358 -0.95 15.64 -8.40
CA ALA A 358 0.25 16.24 -7.85
C ALA A 358 0.07 17.73 -7.54
N ALA A 359 -0.58 18.49 -8.45
CA ALA A 359 -0.91 19.89 -8.25
C ALA A 359 -1.94 20.07 -7.12
N MET A 360 -2.98 19.19 -7.06
CA MET A 360 -3.99 19.23 -5.99
C MET A 360 -3.35 19.04 -4.61
N ALA A 361 -2.39 18.14 -4.48
CA ALA A 361 -1.66 17.93 -3.23
C ALA A 361 -0.98 19.20 -2.72
N GLY A 362 -0.49 20.06 -3.61
CA GLY A 362 0.12 21.35 -3.28
C GLY A 362 -0.80 22.34 -2.57
N ASN A 363 -2.12 22.25 -2.83
CA ASN A 363 -3.10 23.19 -2.27
C ASN A 363 -3.38 22.97 -0.76
N PHE A 364 -3.03 21.81 -0.21
CA PHE A 364 -3.39 21.43 1.15
C PHE A 364 -2.16 21.17 2.04
N GLN A 365 -1.03 21.78 1.72
CA GLN A 365 0.15 21.76 2.61
C GLN A 365 -0.04 22.81 3.71
N ASP A 366 0.14 22.43 4.99
CA ASP A 366 -0.16 23.31 6.13
C ASP A 366 1.08 23.81 6.88
N GLY A 367 2.28 23.45 6.42
CA GLY A 367 3.54 23.82 7.06
C GLY A 367 3.85 23.10 8.38
N LYS A 368 2.95 22.26 8.89
CA LYS A 368 3.15 21.49 10.13
C LYS A 368 3.77 20.12 9.87
N VAL A 369 3.36 19.49 8.76
CA VAL A 369 3.86 18.19 8.33
C VAL A 369 4.44 18.31 6.94
N ALA A 370 5.73 17.97 6.78
CA ALA A 370 6.39 17.99 5.48
C ALA A 370 5.73 16.98 4.53
N GLY A 371 5.23 17.44 3.39
CA GLY A 371 4.54 16.60 2.41
C GLY A 371 3.22 16.02 2.95
N LYS A 372 2.44 16.80 3.70
CA LYS A 372 1.19 16.36 4.34
C LYS A 372 0.26 15.64 3.39
N ILE A 373 0.07 16.17 2.19
CA ILE A 373 -0.67 15.53 1.10
C ILE A 373 0.31 15.17 0.00
N GLN A 374 0.29 13.93 -0.47
CA GLN A 374 1.24 13.42 -1.45
C GLN A 374 0.54 12.64 -2.58
N LEU A 375 1.07 12.78 -3.79
CA LEU A 375 0.86 11.78 -4.83
C LEU A 375 1.64 10.52 -4.43
N GLY A 376 0.96 9.38 -4.33
CA GLY A 376 1.51 8.09 -3.92
C GLY A 376 2.35 7.43 -5.01
N SER A 377 2.81 6.19 -4.76
CA SER A 377 3.52 5.39 -5.75
C SER A 377 2.64 5.05 -6.96
N ALA A 378 3.26 4.76 -8.07
CA ALA A 378 2.57 4.21 -9.24
C ALA A 378 1.83 2.92 -8.86
N TRP A 379 0.56 2.83 -9.25
CA TRP A 379 -0.38 1.82 -8.76
C TRP A 379 -1.03 1.04 -9.91
N TRP A 380 -1.33 -0.24 -9.72
CA TRP A 380 -1.93 -1.14 -10.71
C TRP A 380 -1.13 -1.20 -12.02
N PHE A 381 -1.77 -0.84 -13.15
CA PHE A 381 -1.15 -0.83 -14.48
C PHE A 381 0.00 0.18 -14.61
N LEU A 382 0.13 1.09 -13.64
CA LEU A 382 1.20 2.07 -13.57
C LEU A 382 2.40 1.58 -12.76
N ASP A 383 2.30 0.47 -12.03
CA ASP A 383 3.41 -0.13 -11.30
C ASP A 383 4.39 -0.79 -12.29
N GLN A 384 5.08 0.03 -13.08
CA GLN A 384 6.07 -0.37 -14.08
C GLN A 384 6.95 0.82 -14.48
N LYS A 385 8.11 0.53 -15.08
CA LYS A 385 9.19 1.49 -15.32
C LYS A 385 8.70 2.84 -15.90
N ASP A 386 8.02 2.83 -17.05
CA ASP A 386 7.65 4.06 -17.76
C ASP A 386 6.66 4.92 -16.98
N ALA A 387 5.70 4.29 -16.29
CA ALA A 387 4.72 5.02 -15.50
C ALA A 387 5.27 5.43 -14.14
N MET A 388 6.19 4.68 -13.53
CA MET A 388 6.94 5.11 -12.34
C MET A 388 7.74 6.39 -12.64
N GLU A 389 8.47 6.45 -13.75
CA GLU A 389 9.20 7.65 -14.17
C GLU A 389 8.25 8.84 -14.40
N LYS A 390 7.12 8.63 -15.07
CA LYS A 390 6.10 9.68 -15.27
C LYS A 390 5.48 10.17 -13.96
N GLN A 391 5.22 9.26 -13.02
CA GLN A 391 4.69 9.61 -11.70
C GLN A 391 5.72 10.42 -10.88
N LEU A 392 6.98 9.98 -10.86
CA LEU A 392 8.08 10.70 -10.21
C LEU A 392 8.26 12.10 -10.80
N ASN A 393 8.19 12.24 -12.12
CA ASN A 393 8.27 13.53 -12.81
C ASN A 393 7.08 14.45 -12.45
N ALA A 394 5.85 13.93 -12.44
CA ALA A 394 4.69 14.72 -12.05
C ALA A 394 4.80 15.20 -10.59
N LEU A 395 5.25 14.32 -9.69
CA LEU A 395 5.48 14.65 -8.29
C LEU A 395 6.59 15.69 -8.12
N SER A 396 7.71 15.53 -8.83
CA SER A 396 8.85 16.47 -8.78
C SER A 396 8.47 17.86 -9.27
N ASN A 397 7.72 17.93 -10.38
CA ASN A 397 7.39 19.20 -11.04
C ASN A 397 6.32 20.00 -10.27
N CYS A 398 5.47 19.34 -9.49
CA CYS A 398 4.39 19.98 -8.73
C CYS A 398 4.61 20.01 -7.22
N GLY A 399 5.64 19.29 -6.72
CA GLY A 399 5.89 19.11 -5.29
C GLY A 399 7.37 18.91 -4.98
N LEU A 400 7.64 18.16 -3.92
CA LEU A 400 9.00 17.89 -3.44
C LEU A 400 9.29 16.38 -3.48
N LEU A 401 9.98 15.90 -4.51
CA LEU A 401 10.39 14.50 -4.62
C LEU A 401 11.15 14.02 -3.37
N ALA A 402 11.98 14.88 -2.78
CA ALA A 402 12.73 14.57 -1.56
C ALA A 402 11.85 14.21 -0.34
N ARG A 403 10.55 14.47 -0.39
CA ARG A 403 9.57 14.12 0.65
C ARG A 403 8.69 12.92 0.31
N PHE A 404 8.87 12.35 -0.87
CA PHE A 404 8.09 11.20 -1.32
C PHE A 404 8.25 10.01 -0.37
N VAL A 405 7.12 9.39 0.02
CA VAL A 405 7.09 8.27 0.96
C VAL A 405 7.55 6.92 0.37
N GLY A 406 7.83 6.89 -0.92
CA GLY A 406 8.40 5.72 -1.59
C GLY A 406 7.37 4.69 -2.08
N MET A 407 7.89 3.49 -2.34
CA MET A 407 7.21 2.36 -2.96
C MET A 407 6.43 1.53 -1.95
N VAL A 408 5.34 0.94 -2.43
CA VAL A 408 4.58 -0.14 -1.78
C VAL A 408 4.46 -1.33 -2.75
N THR A 409 4.28 -2.54 -2.23
CA THR A 409 4.08 -3.69 -3.12
C THR A 409 2.66 -3.78 -3.67
N ASP A 410 1.68 -3.35 -2.92
CA ASP A 410 0.25 -3.56 -3.20
C ASP A 410 -0.04 -5.01 -3.66
N SER A 411 0.61 -5.98 -3.04
CA SER A 411 0.63 -7.38 -3.50
C SER A 411 0.05 -8.35 -2.48
N ARG A 412 -0.52 -9.44 -3.03
CA ARG A 412 -0.95 -10.63 -2.27
C ARG A 412 0.14 -11.69 -2.18
N SER A 413 1.23 -11.55 -2.95
CA SER A 413 2.29 -12.56 -3.05
C SER A 413 3.52 -12.18 -2.23
N PHE A 414 4.03 -13.15 -1.45
CA PHE A 414 5.32 -13.02 -0.77
C PHE A 414 6.50 -12.90 -1.74
N MET A 415 6.33 -13.22 -3.02
CA MET A 415 7.36 -13.05 -4.05
C MET A 415 7.48 -11.62 -4.61
N SER A 416 6.73 -10.65 -4.10
CA SER A 416 6.68 -9.29 -4.68
C SER A 416 7.73 -8.32 -4.14
N TYR A 417 8.54 -8.67 -3.15
CA TYR A 417 9.54 -7.76 -2.58
C TYR A 417 10.62 -7.27 -3.55
N PRO A 418 11.02 -8.00 -4.62
CA PRO A 418 11.88 -7.46 -5.66
C PRO A 418 11.32 -6.24 -6.39
N ARG A 419 10.02 -5.92 -6.26
CA ARG A 419 9.45 -4.65 -6.79
C ARG A 419 10.04 -3.43 -6.10
N HIS A 420 10.44 -3.51 -4.83
CA HIS A 420 11.20 -2.44 -4.16
C HIS A 420 12.57 -2.24 -4.82
N GLU A 421 13.27 -3.34 -5.17
CA GLU A 421 14.51 -3.25 -5.94
C GLU A 421 14.28 -2.62 -7.31
N TYR A 422 13.24 -3.05 -8.02
CA TYR A 422 12.86 -2.52 -9.32
C TYR A 422 12.61 -1.01 -9.27
N PHE A 423 11.80 -0.54 -8.32
CA PHE A 423 11.55 0.88 -8.09
C PHE A 423 12.85 1.65 -7.78
N ARG A 424 13.69 1.13 -6.88
CA ARG A 424 14.96 1.76 -6.51
C ARG A 424 15.92 1.91 -7.70
N ARG A 425 15.92 0.92 -8.59
CA ARG A 425 16.69 0.99 -9.84
C ARG A 425 16.14 2.04 -10.80
N VAL A 426 14.83 2.12 -10.95
CA VAL A 426 14.19 3.16 -11.77
C VAL A 426 14.50 4.55 -11.21
N LEU A 427 14.36 4.76 -9.90
CA LEU A 427 14.68 6.03 -9.23
C LEU A 427 16.14 6.43 -9.43
N CYS A 428 17.07 5.51 -9.16
CA CYS A 428 18.51 5.79 -9.31
C CYS A 428 18.91 6.01 -10.76
N ASN A 429 18.25 5.31 -11.71
CA ASN A 429 18.50 5.51 -13.13
C ASN A 429 18.02 6.89 -13.60
N LEU A 430 16.83 7.31 -13.16
CA LEU A 430 16.30 8.65 -13.46
C LEU A 430 17.26 9.72 -12.97
N LEU A 431 17.58 9.73 -11.67
CA LEU A 431 18.42 10.76 -11.05
C LEU A 431 19.87 10.71 -11.54
N GLY A 432 20.46 9.52 -11.70
CA GLY A 432 21.82 9.37 -12.17
C GLY A 432 22.01 9.86 -13.61
N ASN A 433 21.04 9.62 -14.47
CA ASN A 433 21.07 10.15 -15.84
C ASN A 433 20.89 11.68 -15.86
N GLU A 434 20.12 12.25 -14.94
CA GLU A 434 19.95 13.71 -14.81
C GLU A 434 21.24 14.38 -14.30
N VAL A 435 21.98 13.75 -13.37
CA VAL A 435 23.31 14.21 -12.95
C VAL A 435 24.28 14.22 -14.13
N GLU A 436 24.37 13.12 -14.90
CA GLU A 436 25.30 13.05 -16.05
C GLU A 436 24.96 14.05 -17.17
N ARG A 437 23.68 14.46 -17.28
CA ARG A 437 23.27 15.52 -18.23
C ARG A 437 23.45 16.94 -17.68
N GLY A 438 23.86 17.10 -16.42
CA GLY A 438 23.96 18.38 -15.75
C GLY A 438 22.63 19.04 -15.39
N GLU A 439 21.55 18.26 -15.33
CA GLU A 439 20.22 18.69 -14.91
C GLU A 439 20.08 18.69 -13.38
N LEU A 440 20.88 17.86 -12.70
CA LEU A 440 21.08 17.86 -11.26
C LEU A 440 22.56 18.12 -10.94
N PRO A 441 22.87 18.70 -9.75
CA PRO A 441 24.25 18.88 -9.33
C PRO A 441 24.94 17.52 -9.13
N ASP A 442 26.24 17.45 -9.47
CA ASP A 442 27.10 16.32 -9.15
C ASP A 442 27.50 16.39 -7.66
N ASP A 443 26.51 16.25 -6.80
CA ASP A 443 26.63 16.23 -5.34
C ASP A 443 26.07 14.89 -4.83
N GLU A 444 26.98 13.95 -4.68
CA GLU A 444 26.63 12.58 -4.28
C GLU A 444 25.92 12.51 -2.92
N GLU A 445 26.30 13.40 -1.98
CA GLU A 445 25.67 13.40 -0.65
C GLU A 445 24.24 13.94 -0.71
N LEU A 446 24.02 15.01 -1.44
CA LEU A 446 22.69 15.61 -1.61
C LEU A 446 21.74 14.63 -2.31
N VAL A 447 22.13 14.10 -3.47
CA VAL A 447 21.32 13.17 -4.26
C VAL A 447 21.18 11.83 -3.53
N GLY A 448 22.25 11.31 -2.95
CA GLY A 448 22.24 10.06 -2.20
C GLY A 448 21.38 10.10 -0.95
N ASN A 449 21.38 11.21 -0.21
CA ASN A 449 20.50 11.39 0.95
C ASN A 449 19.03 11.45 0.53
N MET A 450 18.71 12.10 -0.58
CA MET A 450 17.35 12.09 -1.14
C MET A 450 16.90 10.65 -1.46
N ILE A 451 17.75 9.84 -2.09
CA ILE A 451 17.47 8.44 -2.40
C ILE A 451 17.24 7.62 -1.13
N ARG A 452 18.08 7.72 -0.11
CA ARG A 452 17.88 7.01 1.18
C ARG A 452 16.54 7.37 1.81
N ARG A 453 16.21 8.65 1.81
CA ARG A 453 14.94 9.13 2.35
C ARG A 453 13.74 8.55 1.62
N ILE A 454 13.73 8.59 0.29
CA ILE A 454 12.65 8.03 -0.54
C ILE A 454 12.55 6.52 -0.37
N CYS A 455 13.67 5.81 -0.32
CA CYS A 455 13.68 4.36 -0.21
C CYS A 455 13.19 3.82 1.14
N TYR A 456 13.26 4.64 2.22
CA TYR A 456 12.92 4.15 3.56
C TYR A 456 12.54 5.25 4.57
N GLN A 457 13.40 6.26 4.76
CA GLN A 457 13.31 7.16 5.92
C GLN A 457 12.04 8.02 5.90
N ASN A 458 11.63 8.51 4.73
CA ASN A 458 10.42 9.32 4.63
C ASN A 458 9.17 8.54 5.08
N ALA A 459 9.04 7.26 4.73
CA ALA A 459 7.94 6.43 5.20
C ALA A 459 7.96 6.27 6.73
N VAL A 460 9.14 6.03 7.33
CA VAL A 460 9.30 5.92 8.79
C VAL A 460 8.82 7.19 9.50
N GLU A 461 9.24 8.36 9.01
CA GLU A 461 8.90 9.66 9.60
C GLU A 461 7.43 10.04 9.38
N TYR A 462 6.95 9.83 8.16
CA TYR A 462 5.61 10.27 7.73
C TYR A 462 4.49 9.45 8.34
N LEU A 463 4.64 8.13 8.43
CA LEU A 463 3.54 7.24 8.83
C LEU A 463 3.32 7.17 10.35
N SER A 464 4.28 7.61 11.15
CA SER A 464 4.19 7.61 12.62
C SER A 464 3.77 6.26 13.22
N LEU A 465 4.22 5.15 12.60
CA LEU A 465 3.96 3.80 13.08
C LEU A 465 4.61 3.59 14.45
N PRO A 466 4.01 2.78 15.34
CA PRO A 466 4.58 2.53 16.65
C PRO A 466 6.02 2.02 16.56
N SER A 467 6.93 2.60 17.32
CA SER A 467 8.31 2.09 17.44
C SER A 467 8.32 0.71 18.10
N ALA A 468 9.38 -0.07 17.89
CA ALA A 468 9.55 -1.32 18.62
C ALA A 468 9.41 -1.06 20.12
N HIS A 469 8.51 -1.76 20.81
CA HIS A 469 8.42 -1.69 22.25
C HIS A 469 9.76 -2.11 22.83
N LYS A 470 10.42 -1.21 23.57
CA LYS A 470 11.30 -1.65 24.63
C LYS A 470 10.41 -2.49 25.55
N THR A 471 10.65 -3.78 25.57
CA THR A 471 10.00 -4.70 26.52
C THR A 471 10.00 -4.03 27.89
N ALA A 472 8.81 -3.89 28.49
CA ALA A 472 8.61 -3.41 29.83
C ALA A 472 9.27 -4.40 30.83
N GLY A 473 10.53 -4.15 31.12
CA GLY A 473 11.35 -4.82 32.11
C GLY A 473 12.06 -3.77 32.95
N ALA A 474 11.29 -3.06 33.76
CA ALA A 474 11.82 -2.36 34.96
C ALA A 474 10.69 -1.56 35.61
N ALA A 475 9.74 -2.24 36.22
CA ALA A 475 8.88 -1.67 37.24
C ALA A 475 9.22 -2.36 38.58
N ALA A 476 10.32 -1.97 39.22
CA ALA A 476 10.54 -2.13 40.66
C ALA A 476 11.76 -1.31 41.07
N ALA A 477 11.55 -0.45 42.04
CA ALA A 477 12.51 0.31 42.84
C ALA A 477 12.70 1.80 42.47
N SER A 478 11.82 2.63 43.00
CA SER A 478 12.19 3.95 43.50
C SER A 478 11.38 4.27 44.75
N ASN A 479 11.90 3.82 45.88
CA ASN A 479 11.58 4.43 47.15
C ASN A 479 12.82 5.19 47.62
N GLY A 480 12.65 6.50 47.84
CA GLY A 480 13.29 7.28 48.88
C GLY A 480 14.68 7.82 48.60
N HIS A 481 14.81 9.07 48.38
CA HIS A 481 15.42 10.04 49.31
C HIS A 481 15.52 11.40 48.61
N GLY A 482 14.86 12.36 49.20
CA GLY A 482 14.99 13.74 48.81
C GLY A 482 16.35 14.31 49.29
N MET A 483 16.87 15.23 48.49
CA MET A 483 17.67 16.32 49.01
C MET A 483 17.61 17.50 48.07
N THR A 484 16.99 18.52 48.55
CA THR A 484 17.07 19.92 48.15
C THR A 484 18.51 20.40 48.01
N ARG A 485 18.85 21.10 46.96
CA ARG A 485 19.77 22.23 46.98
C ARG A 485 19.38 23.27 45.95
N SER A 486 19.12 24.41 46.49
CA SER A 486 18.85 25.70 45.90
C SER A 486 20.14 26.37 45.38
N VAL A 487 19.92 27.26 44.40
CA VAL A 487 20.33 28.68 44.39
C VAL A 487 21.54 29.09 43.53
N GLU A 488 21.26 30.15 42.79
CA GLU A 488 22.10 31.29 42.33
C GLU A 488 23.08 31.01 41.19
N GLY A 489 23.15 31.78 40.18
CA GLY A 489 22.82 33.19 39.91
C GLY A 489 23.88 33.72 38.93
N PHE A 490 23.53 34.83 38.31
CA PHE A 490 24.43 35.76 37.58
C PHE A 490 24.47 35.57 36.05
N ARG A 491 24.11 36.53 35.40
CA ARG A 491 24.08 37.96 35.17
C ARG A 491 24.13 38.24 33.68
N GLN A 492 23.28 39.13 33.29
CA GLN A 492 23.30 39.99 32.10
C GLN A 492 24.63 40.72 31.89
N THR A 493 24.96 40.99 30.65
CA THR A 493 25.51 42.24 30.12
C THR A 493 25.15 42.30 28.63
N HIS A 494 24.24 43.19 28.23
CA HIS A 494 24.46 44.56 27.72
C HIS A 494 25.35 44.60 26.48
N ILE A 495 24.70 44.90 25.33
CA ILE A 495 24.56 46.21 24.62
C ILE A 495 25.84 46.50 23.83
N GLU A 496 25.81 46.81 22.57
CA GLU A 496 25.37 48.05 21.98
C GLU A 496 25.22 47.94 20.42
N LYS A 497 24.35 48.77 19.92
CA LYS A 497 24.15 49.22 18.57
C LYS A 497 25.40 49.91 17.99
N GLU A 498 25.50 49.84 16.68
CA GLU A 498 25.69 51.00 15.76
C GLU A 498 26.01 50.46 14.37
N SER A 499 25.43 50.80 13.42
CA SER A 499 25.01 51.76 12.39
C SER A 499 24.57 50.95 11.15
#